data_e19a1c4ceabefa779d55e6978ee3f92d
#
_entry.id   e19a1c4ceabefa779d55e6978ee3f92d
#
_cell.length_a   1.000
_cell.length_b   1.000
_cell.length_c   1.000
_cell.angle_alpha   90.00
_cell.angle_beta   90.00
_cell.angle_gamma   90.00
#
_symmetry.space_group_name_H-M   'P 1'
#
loop_
_entity.id
_entity.type
_entity.pdbx_description
1 polymer ?
#
loop_
_entity_poly.entity_id
_entity_poly.type
_entity_poly.pdbx_seq_one_letter_code
_entity_poly.pdbx_strand_id
1 'polypeptide(L)'
;MADVNMPAVAITGIGVVSPFGVGRQRFWEAIARGCSATRTIRDFDASAYPCSVAAPVPPVSIDDRVEIAGRAPGGRAERSGHPDPRRYSKASLIAVLAATEAWHDAGLRLNEPGAGVLVGSGAGGIDVAERQYEDFFTQGGKRVSPYAIPVSIVGMISSEISIALELHGISHVVSTGCTSSTDAIAYATALVRSGEADVVLSGGADACVTPGMVFGFSRMRAVATRFNDSPGEASRPFDLERDGFVLGEGAWMVVIERADRARARGAQIYATIDGYGSTCDAFHRVQMDPDGAEIVRAMRLAIDRSGRAIEDIGYV
;
A
#
# COMPACT_ATOMS: atom_id res chain seq x y z
N MET A 1 28.59 -3.54 15.37
CA MET A 1 28.59 -2.34 16.22
C MET A 1 27.30 -1.60 15.91
N ALA A 2 26.32 -1.65 16.80
CA ALA A 2 25.13 -0.83 16.67
C ALA A 2 25.55 0.63 16.83
N ASP A 3 25.25 1.46 15.84
CA ASP A 3 25.55 2.89 15.87
C ASP A 3 24.68 3.54 16.94
N VAL A 4 25.25 3.74 18.12
CA VAL A 4 24.58 4.21 19.36
C VAL A 4 24.00 5.64 19.22
N ASN A 5 24.09 6.24 18.02
CA ASN A 5 23.73 7.67 17.83
C ASN A 5 22.83 7.97 16.62
N MET A 6 22.19 6.99 16.04
CA MET A 6 21.27 7.25 14.93
C MET A 6 19.94 7.85 15.44
N PRO A 7 19.43 8.91 14.80
CA PRO A 7 18.20 9.55 15.26
C PRO A 7 17.01 8.59 15.20
N ALA A 8 16.19 8.60 16.24
CA ALA A 8 14.93 7.87 16.26
C ALA A 8 13.99 8.39 15.15
N VAL A 9 13.32 7.48 14.48
CA VAL A 9 12.38 7.79 13.38
C VAL A 9 10.96 7.48 13.84
N ALA A 10 10.06 8.43 13.63
CA ALA A 10 8.70 8.39 14.10
C ALA A 10 7.68 8.30 12.94
N ILE A 11 6.56 7.67 13.22
CA ILE A 11 5.34 7.72 12.40
C ILE A 11 4.46 8.83 13.00
N THR A 12 4.14 9.84 12.20
CA THR A 12 3.39 11.03 12.63
C THR A 12 2.07 11.25 11.90
N GLY A 13 1.80 10.45 10.87
CA GLY A 13 0.52 10.49 10.16
C GLY A 13 0.18 9.12 9.60
N ILE A 14 -1.11 8.80 9.56
CA ILE A 14 -1.66 7.54 9.07
C ILE A 14 -2.86 7.83 8.17
N GLY A 15 -2.90 7.19 7.00
CA GLY A 15 -4.05 7.25 6.10
C GLY A 15 -4.34 5.90 5.49
N VAL A 16 -5.63 5.60 5.31
CA VAL A 16 -6.11 4.27 4.91
C VAL A 16 -7.23 4.36 3.90
N VAL A 17 -7.10 3.61 2.82
CA VAL A 17 -8.22 3.21 1.97
C VAL A 17 -8.27 1.70 1.95
N SER A 18 -9.41 1.13 2.28
CA SER A 18 -9.56 -0.32 2.47
C SER A 18 -10.86 -0.82 1.84
N PRO A 19 -11.12 -2.13 1.81
CA PRO A 19 -12.42 -2.67 1.41
C PRO A 19 -13.62 -2.18 2.24
N PHE A 20 -13.37 -1.58 3.41
CA PHE A 20 -14.41 -0.90 4.20
C PHE A 20 -14.65 0.55 3.75
N GLY A 21 -13.88 1.08 2.81
CA GLY A 21 -13.95 2.44 2.28
C GLY A 21 -12.75 3.31 2.67
N VAL A 22 -12.93 4.61 2.53
CA VAL A 22 -11.92 5.62 2.81
C VAL A 22 -11.93 5.98 4.29
N GLY A 23 -10.73 6.16 4.87
CA GLY A 23 -10.51 6.65 6.22
C GLY A 23 -10.05 5.59 7.21
N ARG A 24 -8.98 5.93 7.96
CA ARG A 24 -8.39 5.07 8.99
C ARG A 24 -9.36 4.74 10.12
N GLN A 25 -10.23 5.68 10.50
CA GLN A 25 -11.22 5.46 11.56
C GLN A 25 -12.20 4.35 11.19
N ARG A 26 -12.74 4.40 9.96
CA ARG A 26 -13.65 3.38 9.43
C ARG A 26 -12.98 2.01 9.37
N PHE A 27 -11.73 1.95 8.92
CA PHE A 27 -10.96 0.72 8.91
C PHE A 27 -10.80 0.15 10.33
N TRP A 28 -10.35 0.98 11.27
CA TRP A 28 -10.14 0.56 12.65
C TRP A 28 -11.43 0.04 13.31
N GLU A 29 -12.53 0.77 13.18
CA GLU A 29 -13.82 0.36 13.73
C GLU A 29 -14.31 -0.97 13.17
N ALA A 30 -14.07 -1.24 11.90
CA ALA A 30 -14.46 -2.50 11.27
C ALA A 30 -13.62 -3.68 11.78
N ILE A 31 -12.30 -3.55 11.81
CA ILE A 31 -11.41 -4.62 12.29
C ILE A 31 -11.56 -4.85 13.79
N ALA A 32 -11.76 -3.81 14.59
CA ALA A 32 -11.97 -3.94 16.04
C ALA A 32 -13.27 -4.72 16.37
N ARG A 33 -14.25 -4.71 15.46
CA ARG A 33 -15.47 -5.51 15.56
C ARG A 33 -15.37 -6.91 14.93
N GLY A 34 -14.20 -7.27 14.39
CA GLY A 34 -14.01 -8.54 13.68
C GLY A 34 -14.75 -8.65 12.34
N CYS A 35 -15.05 -7.53 11.69
CA CYS A 35 -15.75 -7.54 10.41
C CYS A 35 -14.85 -8.09 9.29
N SER A 36 -15.38 -8.99 8.47
CA SER A 36 -14.78 -9.40 7.20
C SER A 36 -15.29 -8.51 6.06
N ALA A 37 -14.37 -8.10 5.16
CA ALA A 37 -14.73 -7.38 3.94
C ALA A 37 -14.74 -8.28 2.70
N THR A 38 -14.46 -9.57 2.86
CA THR A 38 -14.45 -10.53 1.77
C THR A 38 -15.87 -10.76 1.26
N ARG A 39 -16.05 -10.68 -0.05
CA ARG A 39 -17.33 -10.83 -0.73
C ARG A 39 -17.17 -11.51 -2.08
N THR A 40 -18.27 -11.99 -2.64
CA THR A 40 -18.31 -12.44 -4.02
C THR A 40 -17.93 -11.30 -4.96
N ILE A 41 -17.05 -11.57 -5.91
CA ILE A 41 -16.64 -10.64 -6.96
C ILE A 41 -17.85 -10.31 -7.83
N ARG A 42 -18.10 -9.02 -8.04
CA ARG A 42 -19.19 -8.50 -8.87
C ARG A 42 -18.70 -7.50 -9.92
N ASP A 43 -17.43 -7.13 -9.87
CA ASP A 43 -16.83 -6.14 -10.77
C ASP A 43 -16.61 -6.70 -12.18
N PHE A 44 -16.58 -8.04 -12.29
CA PHE A 44 -16.53 -8.81 -13.54
C PHE A 44 -17.14 -10.21 -13.32
N ASP A 45 -17.42 -10.94 -14.39
CA ASP A 45 -17.93 -12.31 -14.29
C ASP A 45 -16.83 -13.29 -13.91
N ALA A 46 -16.82 -13.70 -12.65
CA ALA A 46 -15.91 -14.70 -12.09
C ALA A 46 -16.57 -16.08 -11.94
N SER A 47 -17.76 -16.32 -12.49
CA SER A 47 -18.53 -17.58 -12.31
C SER A 47 -17.79 -18.82 -12.82
N ALA A 48 -16.96 -18.67 -13.86
CA ALA A 48 -16.13 -19.74 -14.42
C ALA A 48 -14.76 -19.88 -13.72
N TYR A 49 -14.44 -19.06 -12.74
CA TYR A 49 -13.14 -19.08 -12.07
C TYR A 49 -13.17 -20.01 -10.85
N PRO A 50 -12.05 -20.68 -10.53
CA PRO A 50 -11.96 -21.49 -9.32
C PRO A 50 -12.19 -20.68 -8.04
N CYS A 51 -11.74 -19.42 -8.03
CA CYS A 51 -11.98 -18.46 -6.94
C CYS A 51 -12.89 -17.34 -7.44
N SER A 52 -14.00 -17.10 -6.76
CA SER A 52 -14.94 -16.01 -7.05
C SER A 52 -15.11 -15.04 -5.88
N VAL A 53 -14.19 -15.05 -4.92
CA VAL A 53 -14.22 -14.18 -3.73
C VAL A 53 -12.99 -13.28 -3.65
N ALA A 54 -13.20 -12.06 -3.18
CA ALA A 54 -12.15 -11.06 -2.98
C ALA A 54 -12.60 -10.00 -1.98
N ALA A 55 -11.70 -9.11 -1.59
CA ALA A 55 -11.99 -7.93 -0.78
C ALA A 55 -11.61 -6.64 -1.55
N PRO A 56 -12.37 -6.28 -2.61
CA PRO A 56 -12.10 -5.07 -3.39
C PRO A 56 -12.49 -3.80 -2.62
N VAL A 57 -11.74 -2.73 -2.85
CA VAL A 57 -12.10 -1.38 -2.41
C VAL A 57 -13.39 -0.96 -3.16
N PRO A 58 -14.39 -0.41 -2.45
CA PRO A 58 -15.60 0.12 -3.10
C PRO A 58 -15.23 1.26 -4.07
N PRO A 59 -16.14 1.65 -4.97
CA PRO A 59 -15.91 2.80 -5.85
C PRO A 59 -15.54 4.05 -5.03
N VAL A 60 -14.46 4.70 -5.42
CA VAL A 60 -13.95 5.94 -4.82
C VAL A 60 -13.69 6.97 -5.90
N SER A 61 -13.71 8.25 -5.53
CA SER A 61 -13.45 9.38 -6.42
C SER A 61 -12.26 10.18 -5.91
N ILE A 62 -11.58 10.88 -6.80
CA ILE A 62 -10.55 11.85 -6.40
C ILE A 62 -11.15 13.00 -5.57
N ASP A 63 -12.44 13.26 -5.72
CA ASP A 63 -13.17 14.27 -4.95
C ASP A 63 -13.31 13.89 -3.48
N ASP A 64 -13.25 12.60 -3.13
CA ASP A 64 -13.23 12.12 -1.74
C ASP A 64 -12.04 12.71 -0.95
N ARG A 65 -11.00 13.19 -1.65
CA ARG A 65 -9.87 13.91 -1.07
C ARG A 65 -10.28 15.18 -0.32
N VAL A 66 -11.30 15.87 -0.80
CA VAL A 66 -11.82 17.10 -0.17
C VAL A 66 -12.52 16.79 1.16
N GLU A 67 -13.19 15.66 1.26
CA GLU A 67 -13.82 15.20 2.51
C GLU A 67 -12.78 14.81 3.56
N ILE A 68 -11.66 14.19 3.12
CA ILE A 68 -10.57 13.71 3.97
C ILE A 68 -9.79 14.88 4.60
N ALA A 69 -9.41 15.86 3.78
CA ALA A 69 -8.51 16.95 4.18
C ALA A 69 -9.23 18.22 4.64
N GLY A 70 -10.58 18.22 4.62
CA GLY A 70 -11.30 19.47 4.67
C GLY A 70 -11.03 20.29 3.38
N ARG A 71 -11.35 21.58 3.38
CA ARG A 71 -11.02 22.46 2.27
C ARG A 71 -9.49 22.50 2.10
N ALA A 72 -8.95 21.72 1.18
CA ALA A 72 -7.51 21.75 0.88
C ALA A 72 -7.12 23.18 0.49
N PRO A 73 -6.04 23.76 1.07
CA PRO A 73 -5.54 25.04 0.60
C PRO A 73 -5.11 24.88 -0.86
N GLY A 74 -5.66 25.72 -1.75
CA GLY A 74 -5.55 25.69 -3.20
C GLY A 74 -4.18 25.36 -3.75
N GLY A 75 -3.94 24.08 -4.04
CA GLY A 75 -2.76 23.60 -4.73
C GLY A 75 -2.87 23.71 -6.25
N ARG A 76 -1.77 23.49 -6.96
CA ARG A 76 -1.74 23.51 -8.44
C ARG A 76 -2.74 22.53 -9.07
N ALA A 77 -3.08 21.43 -8.38
CA ALA A 77 -4.08 20.46 -8.82
C ALA A 77 -5.48 21.09 -8.98
N GLU A 78 -5.83 22.11 -8.17
CA GLU A 78 -7.07 22.87 -8.33
C GLU A 78 -7.01 23.86 -9.49
N ARG A 79 -5.82 24.31 -9.88
CA ARG A 79 -5.62 25.27 -11.00
C ARG A 79 -5.70 24.62 -12.37
N SER A 80 -5.51 23.32 -12.47
CA SER A 80 -5.53 22.58 -13.74
C SER A 80 -6.92 22.04 -14.13
N GLY A 81 -7.99 22.38 -13.40
CA GLY A 81 -9.32 21.79 -13.56
C GLY A 81 -9.42 20.45 -12.83
N HIS A 82 -10.65 19.95 -12.67
CA HIS A 82 -10.90 18.64 -12.04
C HIS A 82 -9.99 17.57 -12.66
N PRO A 83 -9.18 16.85 -11.87
CA PRO A 83 -8.33 15.82 -12.41
C PRO A 83 -9.19 14.78 -13.14
N ASP A 84 -8.87 14.55 -14.40
CA ASP A 84 -9.57 13.59 -15.24
C ASP A 84 -9.47 12.18 -14.60
N PRO A 85 -10.57 11.55 -14.16
CA PRO A 85 -10.55 10.21 -13.53
C PRO A 85 -9.86 9.16 -14.40
N ARG A 86 -9.82 9.36 -15.73
CA ARG A 86 -9.15 8.46 -16.69
C ARG A 86 -7.63 8.47 -16.57
N ARG A 87 -7.05 9.39 -15.80
CA ARG A 87 -5.60 9.51 -15.56
C ARG A 87 -5.10 8.70 -14.38
N TYR A 88 -5.99 8.03 -13.65
CA TYR A 88 -5.62 7.21 -12.50
C TYR A 88 -5.88 5.73 -12.78
N SER A 89 -4.94 4.88 -12.40
CA SER A 89 -5.26 3.50 -12.05
C SER A 89 -5.98 3.45 -10.70
N LYS A 90 -6.70 2.40 -10.43
CA LYS A 90 -7.35 2.23 -9.11
C LYS A 90 -6.30 2.28 -7.99
N ALA A 91 -5.14 1.64 -8.17
CA ALA A 91 -4.05 1.66 -7.20
C ALA A 91 -3.53 3.09 -6.95
N SER A 92 -3.30 3.89 -8.00
CA SER A 92 -2.86 5.29 -7.85
C SER A 92 -3.91 6.14 -7.15
N LEU A 93 -5.19 5.97 -7.50
CA LEU A 93 -6.27 6.73 -6.90
C LEU A 93 -6.38 6.49 -5.39
N ILE A 94 -6.44 5.22 -4.97
CA ILE A 94 -6.53 4.89 -3.54
C ILE A 94 -5.26 5.29 -2.79
N ALA A 95 -4.09 5.23 -3.45
CA ALA A 95 -2.83 5.70 -2.89
C ALA A 95 -2.86 7.20 -2.61
N VAL A 96 -3.34 8.02 -3.55
CA VAL A 96 -3.46 9.47 -3.39
C VAL A 96 -4.44 9.81 -2.26
N LEU A 97 -5.56 9.11 -2.14
CA LEU A 97 -6.52 9.33 -1.06
C LEU A 97 -5.91 9.02 0.31
N ALA A 98 -5.30 7.84 0.47
CA ALA A 98 -4.64 7.46 1.73
C ALA A 98 -3.46 8.39 2.06
N ALA A 99 -2.68 8.78 1.05
CA ALA A 99 -1.58 9.75 1.20
C ALA A 99 -2.07 11.10 1.70
N THR A 100 -3.18 11.59 1.16
CA THR A 100 -3.79 12.85 1.58
C THR A 100 -4.25 12.80 3.04
N GLU A 101 -4.87 11.68 3.47
CA GLU A 101 -5.25 11.50 4.86
C GLU A 101 -4.04 11.47 5.79
N ALA A 102 -3.00 10.68 5.45
CA ALA A 102 -1.79 10.58 6.26
C ALA A 102 -1.07 11.95 6.38
N TRP A 103 -1.01 12.69 5.29
CA TRP A 103 -0.37 13.99 5.23
C TRP A 103 -1.09 15.05 6.09
N HIS A 104 -2.41 15.07 5.98
CA HIS A 104 -3.27 15.93 6.79
C HIS A 104 -3.19 15.56 8.28
N ASP A 105 -3.23 14.27 8.58
CA ASP A 105 -3.10 13.75 9.94
C ASP A 105 -1.77 14.12 10.60
N ALA A 106 -0.69 14.12 9.82
CA ALA A 106 0.62 14.59 10.27
C ALA A 106 0.68 16.12 10.52
N GLY A 107 -0.34 16.89 10.12
CA GLY A 107 -0.35 18.34 10.21
C GLY A 107 0.69 19.03 9.31
N LEU A 108 1.02 18.41 8.18
CA LEU A 108 1.98 18.94 7.21
C LEU A 108 1.27 19.74 6.11
N ARG A 109 1.98 20.74 5.57
CA ARG A 109 1.48 21.57 4.48
C ARG A 109 1.82 20.94 3.12
N LEU A 110 1.09 21.33 2.09
CA LEU A 110 1.50 21.08 0.72
C LEU A 110 2.87 21.73 0.45
N ASN A 111 3.64 21.13 -0.46
CA ASN A 111 4.99 21.61 -0.79
C ASN A 111 5.91 21.70 0.45
N GLU A 112 5.84 20.71 1.33
CA GLU A 112 6.72 20.64 2.51
C GLU A 112 8.18 20.48 2.06
N PRO A 113 9.09 21.38 2.46
CA PRO A 113 10.49 21.29 2.07
C PRO A 113 11.15 20.00 2.58
N GLY A 114 12.03 19.40 1.77
CA GLY A 114 12.74 18.18 2.11
C GLY A 114 11.88 16.91 2.18
N ALA A 115 10.62 17.02 1.77
CA ALA A 115 9.68 15.91 1.81
C ALA A 115 9.68 15.12 0.49
N GLY A 116 9.66 13.79 0.60
CA GLY A 116 9.61 12.86 -0.52
C GLY A 116 8.54 11.78 -0.38
N VAL A 117 8.44 10.94 -1.40
CA VAL A 117 7.54 9.80 -1.50
C VAL A 117 8.34 8.54 -1.81
N LEU A 118 8.19 7.51 -1.01
CA LEU A 118 8.77 6.19 -1.24
C LEU A 118 7.74 5.13 -0.83
N VAL A 119 7.05 4.55 -1.80
CA VAL A 119 5.92 3.65 -1.56
C VAL A 119 6.14 2.29 -2.21
N GLY A 120 5.41 1.28 -1.75
CA GLY A 120 5.45 -0.08 -2.27
C GLY A 120 4.23 -0.41 -3.11
N SER A 121 4.43 -1.20 -4.17
CA SER A 121 3.33 -1.80 -4.94
C SER A 121 3.82 -3.04 -5.66
N GLY A 122 3.01 -4.09 -5.65
CA GLY A 122 3.30 -5.33 -6.38
C GLY A 122 2.83 -5.31 -7.83
N ALA A 123 1.73 -4.63 -8.12
CA ALA A 123 1.07 -4.72 -9.42
C ALA A 123 0.85 -3.37 -10.13
N GLY A 124 1.00 -2.25 -9.41
CA GLY A 124 0.80 -0.93 -10.03
C GLY A 124 -0.59 -0.76 -10.64
N GLY A 125 -0.65 -0.24 -11.85
CA GLY A 125 -1.88 -0.01 -12.60
C GLY A 125 -2.33 -1.19 -13.47
N ILE A 126 -2.26 -2.41 -12.95
CA ILE A 126 -2.62 -3.63 -13.68
C ILE A 126 -4.05 -3.61 -14.22
N ASP A 127 -5.00 -2.98 -13.49
CA ASP A 127 -6.38 -2.80 -13.90
C ASP A 127 -6.51 -2.02 -15.21
N VAL A 128 -5.66 -1.01 -15.40
CA VAL A 128 -5.59 -0.25 -16.64
C VAL A 128 -4.89 -1.06 -17.72
N ALA A 129 -3.77 -1.72 -17.39
CA ALA A 129 -3.02 -2.53 -18.35
C ALA A 129 -3.92 -3.61 -18.98
N GLU A 130 -4.65 -4.40 -18.18
CA GLU A 130 -5.53 -5.45 -18.67
C GLU A 130 -6.58 -4.90 -19.64
N ARG A 131 -7.29 -3.81 -19.27
CA ARG A 131 -8.31 -3.19 -20.14
C ARG A 131 -7.72 -2.66 -21.44
N GLN A 132 -6.56 -2.01 -21.38
CA GLN A 132 -5.94 -1.43 -22.57
C GLN A 132 -5.39 -2.50 -23.52
N TYR A 133 -4.89 -3.62 -23.00
CA TYR A 133 -4.52 -4.78 -23.83
C TYR A 133 -5.75 -5.45 -24.46
N GLU A 134 -6.84 -5.61 -23.71
CA GLU A 134 -8.11 -6.10 -24.25
C GLU A 134 -8.59 -5.22 -25.42
N ASP A 135 -8.65 -3.90 -25.23
CA ASP A 135 -9.01 -2.95 -26.29
C ASP A 135 -8.07 -3.03 -27.50
N PHE A 136 -6.78 -3.21 -27.27
CA PHE A 136 -5.81 -3.35 -28.36
C PHE A 136 -6.05 -4.61 -29.18
N PHE A 137 -6.21 -5.76 -28.54
CA PHE A 137 -6.37 -7.04 -29.24
C PHE A 137 -7.75 -7.22 -29.85
N THR A 138 -8.81 -6.71 -29.23
CA THR A 138 -10.19 -6.89 -29.71
C THR A 138 -10.65 -5.81 -30.69
N GLN A 139 -10.09 -4.58 -30.60
CA GLN A 139 -10.55 -3.41 -31.35
C GLN A 139 -9.45 -2.76 -32.19
N GLY A 140 -8.31 -3.43 -32.39
CA GLY A 140 -7.21 -2.96 -33.23
C GLY A 140 -6.60 -1.64 -32.75
N GLY A 141 -6.59 -1.39 -31.44
CA GLY A 141 -5.95 -0.24 -30.84
C GLY A 141 -6.72 1.10 -30.92
N LYS A 142 -7.89 1.13 -31.56
CA LYS A 142 -8.68 2.36 -31.76
C LYS A 142 -9.14 3.04 -30.48
N ARG A 143 -9.24 2.30 -29.38
CA ARG A 143 -9.69 2.79 -28.06
C ARG A 143 -8.59 2.86 -27.02
N VAL A 144 -7.35 2.53 -27.40
CA VAL A 144 -6.21 2.62 -26.47
C VAL A 144 -5.98 4.08 -26.09
N SER A 145 -5.95 4.34 -24.79
CA SER A 145 -5.73 5.67 -24.24
C SER A 145 -4.30 6.16 -24.49
N PRO A 146 -4.06 7.44 -24.80
CA PRO A 146 -2.70 8.00 -24.82
C PRO A 146 -2.02 7.94 -23.44
N TYR A 147 -2.79 7.78 -22.38
CA TYR A 147 -2.29 7.62 -21.01
C TYR A 147 -2.12 6.16 -20.59
N ALA A 148 -2.37 5.17 -21.47
CA ALA A 148 -2.31 3.75 -21.16
C ALA A 148 -0.99 3.36 -20.48
N ILE A 149 0.13 3.76 -21.03
CA ILE A 149 1.47 3.43 -20.49
C ILE A 149 1.73 4.15 -19.14
N PRO A 150 1.69 5.50 -19.07
CA PRO A 150 2.01 6.15 -17.79
C PRO A 150 1.09 5.74 -16.65
N VAL A 151 -0.19 5.46 -16.90
CA VAL A 151 -1.14 5.08 -15.84
C VAL A 151 -0.97 3.62 -15.40
N SER A 152 -0.49 2.73 -16.28
CA SER A 152 -0.33 1.30 -15.96
C SER A 152 0.98 0.95 -15.28
N ILE A 153 2.04 1.76 -15.44
CA ILE A 153 3.34 1.45 -14.84
C ILE A 153 3.34 1.67 -13.31
N VAL A 154 4.04 0.78 -12.59
CA VAL A 154 4.06 0.81 -11.11
C VAL A 154 4.61 2.13 -10.54
N GLY A 155 5.61 2.73 -11.20
CA GLY A 155 6.24 3.99 -10.78
C GLY A 155 5.30 5.19 -10.73
N MET A 156 4.15 5.14 -11.40
CA MET A 156 3.21 6.25 -11.43
C MET A 156 2.56 6.52 -10.06
N ILE A 157 2.46 5.52 -9.19
CA ILE A 157 1.86 5.68 -7.85
C ILE A 157 2.57 6.78 -7.06
N SER A 158 3.91 6.73 -6.97
CA SER A 158 4.67 7.77 -6.25
C SER A 158 4.58 9.14 -6.92
N SER A 159 4.56 9.17 -8.25
CA SER A 159 4.42 10.40 -9.03
C SER A 159 3.08 11.09 -8.80
N GLU A 160 1.97 10.34 -8.80
CA GLU A 160 0.63 10.90 -8.55
C GLU A 160 0.49 11.43 -7.12
N ILE A 161 1.08 10.76 -6.13
CA ILE A 161 1.14 11.26 -4.75
C ILE A 161 1.96 12.55 -4.69
N SER A 162 3.14 12.58 -5.34
CA SER A 162 4.00 13.77 -5.38
C SER A 162 3.30 14.96 -6.02
N ILE A 163 2.57 14.74 -7.13
CA ILE A 163 1.76 15.77 -7.78
C ILE A 163 0.64 16.27 -6.87
N ALA A 164 -0.07 15.35 -6.22
CA ALA A 164 -1.22 15.69 -5.37
C ALA A 164 -0.84 16.50 -4.12
N LEU A 165 0.34 16.25 -3.55
CA LEU A 165 0.84 16.89 -2.34
C LEU A 165 1.91 17.97 -2.62
N GLU A 166 2.25 18.19 -3.91
CA GLU A 166 3.30 19.13 -4.36
C GLU A 166 4.68 18.84 -3.74
N LEU A 167 5.04 17.55 -3.62
CA LEU A 167 6.31 17.13 -3.04
C LEU A 167 7.40 17.04 -4.12
N HIS A 168 8.54 17.67 -3.87
CA HIS A 168 9.63 17.82 -4.82
C HIS A 168 10.91 17.06 -4.44
N GLY A 169 10.87 16.27 -3.35
CA GLY A 169 11.95 15.37 -2.97
C GLY A 169 11.98 14.09 -3.80
N ILE A 170 12.53 13.04 -3.23
CA ILE A 170 12.53 11.71 -3.88
C ILE A 170 11.10 11.26 -4.21
N SER A 171 10.93 10.53 -5.32
CA SER A 171 9.66 9.94 -5.72
C SER A 171 9.94 8.56 -6.32
N HIS A 172 9.85 7.52 -5.48
CA HIS A 172 10.21 6.16 -5.85
C HIS A 172 9.12 5.16 -5.50
N VAL A 173 9.05 4.06 -6.27
CA VAL A 173 8.26 2.88 -5.93
C VAL A 173 9.18 1.67 -5.79
N VAL A 174 9.01 0.94 -4.69
CA VAL A 174 9.65 -0.35 -4.44
C VAL A 174 8.67 -1.45 -4.84
N SER A 175 9.13 -2.42 -5.62
CA SER A 175 8.33 -3.57 -6.03
C SER A 175 9.08 -4.87 -5.71
N THR A 176 8.79 -5.42 -4.54
CA THR A 176 9.34 -6.67 -4.01
C THR A 176 8.22 -7.69 -3.74
N GLY A 177 7.13 -7.62 -4.52
CA GLY A 177 5.95 -8.44 -4.34
C GLY A 177 5.18 -8.06 -3.08
N CYS A 178 4.79 -9.05 -2.26
CA CYS A 178 3.96 -8.84 -1.07
C CYS A 178 4.67 -8.03 0.04
N THR A 179 6.01 -7.93 0.02
CA THR A 179 6.79 -7.17 1.02
C THR A 179 7.04 -5.71 0.62
N SER A 180 6.57 -5.28 -0.56
CA SER A 180 6.87 -3.96 -1.14
C SER A 180 6.67 -2.80 -0.16
N SER A 181 5.55 -2.78 0.58
CA SER A 181 5.26 -1.70 1.53
C SER A 181 6.18 -1.72 2.75
N THR A 182 6.53 -2.91 3.26
CA THR A 182 7.46 -3.07 4.40
C THR A 182 8.85 -2.61 4.01
N ASP A 183 9.32 -3.00 2.81
CA ASP A 183 10.61 -2.59 2.28
C ASP A 183 10.63 -1.07 2.02
N ALA A 184 9.57 -0.50 1.46
CA ALA A 184 9.44 0.95 1.26
C ALA A 184 9.55 1.72 2.58
N ILE A 185 8.83 1.30 3.63
CA ILE A 185 8.89 1.90 4.98
C ILE A 185 10.31 1.82 5.54
N ALA A 186 10.99 0.69 5.37
CA ALA A 186 12.36 0.51 5.84
C ALA A 186 13.35 1.44 5.11
N TYR A 187 13.25 1.54 3.78
CA TYR A 187 14.10 2.43 3.00
C TYR A 187 13.80 3.90 3.28
N ALA A 188 12.52 4.28 3.44
CA ALA A 188 12.13 5.62 3.89
C ALA A 188 12.74 5.96 5.26
N THR A 189 12.72 4.98 6.19
CA THR A 189 13.34 5.13 7.50
C THR A 189 14.85 5.36 7.39
N ALA A 190 15.53 4.65 6.49
CA ALA A 190 16.96 4.85 6.26
C ALA A 190 17.28 6.24 5.70
N LEU A 191 16.49 6.74 4.74
CA LEU A 191 16.65 8.09 4.17
C LEU A 191 16.46 9.20 5.22
N VAL A 192 15.47 9.04 6.11
CA VAL A 192 15.24 9.97 7.20
C VAL A 192 16.36 9.91 8.25
N ARG A 193 16.87 8.72 8.56
CA ARG A 193 17.99 8.56 9.50
C ARG A 193 19.29 9.13 8.97
N SER A 194 19.57 8.97 7.68
CA SER A 194 20.78 9.54 7.05
C SER A 194 20.71 11.06 6.85
N GLY A 195 19.52 11.66 6.95
CA GLY A 195 19.29 13.08 6.69
C GLY A 195 19.19 13.41 5.20
N GLU A 196 19.03 12.42 4.33
CA GLU A 196 18.75 12.64 2.90
C GLU A 196 17.34 13.18 2.65
N ALA A 197 16.42 12.90 3.57
CA ALA A 197 15.07 13.46 3.57
C ALA A 197 14.65 13.86 4.99
N ASP A 198 13.93 14.97 5.13
CA ASP A 198 13.39 15.42 6.41
C ASP A 198 12.10 14.67 6.77
N VAL A 199 11.29 14.40 5.75
CA VAL A 199 9.99 13.70 5.84
C VAL A 199 9.83 12.82 4.62
N VAL A 200 9.34 11.60 4.82
CA VAL A 200 8.97 10.70 3.72
C VAL A 200 7.56 10.18 3.95
N LEU A 201 6.69 10.34 2.96
CA LEU A 201 5.45 9.60 2.87
C LEU A 201 5.78 8.20 2.35
N SER A 202 5.39 7.17 3.09
CA SER A 202 5.68 5.78 2.77
C SER A 202 4.48 4.88 3.04
N GLY A 203 4.60 3.60 2.71
CA GLY A 203 3.52 2.61 2.81
C GLY A 203 3.35 1.84 1.53
N GLY A 204 2.14 1.46 1.19
CA GLY A 204 1.89 0.74 -0.07
C GLY A 204 0.44 0.79 -0.52
N ALA A 205 0.26 0.50 -1.82
CA ALA A 205 -1.05 0.43 -2.44
C ALA A 205 -1.08 -0.62 -3.56
N ASP A 206 -2.12 -1.44 -3.56
CA ASP A 206 -2.42 -2.38 -4.64
C ASP A 206 -3.94 -2.48 -4.90
N ALA A 207 -4.31 -2.66 -6.16
CA ALA A 207 -5.66 -2.89 -6.61
C ALA A 207 -5.68 -4.04 -7.63
N CYS A 208 -5.56 -5.26 -7.13
CA CYS A 208 -5.30 -6.48 -7.90
C CYS A 208 -6.54 -7.35 -8.13
N VAL A 209 -7.74 -6.87 -7.80
CA VAL A 209 -8.97 -7.65 -8.06
C VAL A 209 -9.39 -7.41 -9.51
N THR A 210 -8.65 -8.00 -10.43
CA THR A 210 -8.85 -7.95 -11.89
C THR A 210 -9.01 -9.35 -12.46
N PRO A 211 -9.63 -9.52 -13.65
CA PRO A 211 -9.82 -10.82 -14.26
C PRO A 211 -8.54 -11.64 -14.39
N GLY A 212 -7.47 -11.05 -14.93
CA GLY A 212 -6.20 -11.75 -15.15
C GLY A 212 -5.50 -12.11 -13.83
N MET A 213 -5.51 -11.22 -12.85
CA MET A 213 -4.87 -11.48 -11.56
C MET A 213 -5.60 -12.57 -10.77
N VAL A 214 -6.93 -12.49 -10.66
CA VAL A 214 -7.74 -13.51 -9.97
C VAL A 214 -7.57 -14.88 -10.63
N PHE A 215 -7.64 -14.92 -11.97
CA PHE A 215 -7.45 -16.17 -12.71
C PHE A 215 -6.01 -16.70 -12.57
N GLY A 216 -5.00 -15.84 -12.68
CA GLY A 216 -3.59 -16.20 -12.54
C GLY A 216 -3.28 -16.82 -11.18
N PHE A 217 -3.70 -16.20 -10.09
CA PHE A 217 -3.52 -16.74 -8.73
C PHE A 217 -4.32 -18.02 -8.50
N SER A 218 -5.50 -18.15 -9.12
CA SER A 218 -6.27 -19.41 -9.10
C SER A 218 -5.49 -20.55 -9.79
N ARG A 219 -4.85 -20.28 -10.92
CA ARG A 219 -3.99 -21.26 -11.62
C ARG A 219 -2.76 -21.66 -10.83
N MET A 220 -2.23 -20.74 -10.03
CA MET A 220 -1.14 -21.01 -9.09
C MET A 220 -1.60 -21.82 -7.85
N ARG A 221 -2.90 -22.03 -7.67
CA ARG A 221 -3.51 -22.64 -6.47
C ARG A 221 -3.12 -21.91 -5.19
N ALA A 222 -3.04 -20.58 -5.24
CA ALA A 222 -2.61 -19.74 -4.14
C ALA A 222 -3.79 -19.10 -3.40
N VAL A 223 -4.95 -18.97 -4.07
CA VAL A 223 -6.16 -18.35 -3.50
C VAL A 223 -7.16 -19.38 -3.00
N ALA A 224 -7.96 -18.97 -2.02
CA ALA A 224 -9.05 -19.79 -1.46
C ALA A 224 -10.11 -20.09 -2.51
N THR A 225 -10.50 -21.36 -2.65
CA THR A 225 -11.46 -21.83 -3.65
C THR A 225 -12.65 -22.57 -3.06
N ARG A 226 -12.54 -23.03 -1.81
CA ARG A 226 -13.60 -23.82 -1.13
C ARG A 226 -14.68 -22.97 -0.45
N PHE A 227 -14.49 -21.65 -0.39
CA PHE A 227 -15.37 -20.73 0.35
C PHE A 227 -16.11 -19.74 -0.56
N ASN A 228 -16.34 -20.11 -1.83
CA ASN A 228 -17.05 -19.24 -2.78
C ASN A 228 -18.50 -18.94 -2.34
N ASP A 229 -19.15 -19.90 -1.66
CA ASP A 229 -20.52 -19.76 -1.14
C ASP A 229 -20.59 -19.11 0.25
N SER A 230 -19.45 -19.00 0.95
CA SER A 230 -19.32 -18.35 2.26
C SER A 230 -18.13 -17.38 2.30
N PRO A 231 -18.16 -16.32 1.49
CA PRO A 231 -17.01 -15.45 1.27
C PRO A 231 -16.43 -14.84 2.56
N GLY A 232 -17.27 -14.53 3.56
CA GLY A 232 -16.81 -14.01 4.84
C GLY A 232 -15.89 -14.93 5.64
N GLU A 233 -15.88 -16.23 5.30
CA GLU A 233 -15.06 -17.26 5.95
C GLU A 233 -13.79 -17.63 5.16
N ALA A 234 -13.62 -17.08 3.94
CA ALA A 234 -12.56 -17.49 3.03
C ALA A 234 -11.16 -17.11 3.51
N SER A 235 -11.00 -15.94 4.14
CA SER A 235 -9.73 -15.51 4.73
C SER A 235 -9.65 -16.02 6.18
N ARG A 236 -8.84 -17.07 6.39
CA ARG A 236 -8.72 -17.77 7.67
C ARG A 236 -7.27 -18.14 7.99
N PRO A 237 -6.40 -17.15 8.23
CA PRO A 237 -4.98 -17.39 8.52
C PRO A 237 -4.84 -18.25 9.77
N PHE A 238 -3.85 -19.16 9.75
CA PHE A 238 -3.55 -20.17 10.80
C PHE A 238 -4.62 -21.23 11.05
N ASP A 239 -5.77 -21.18 10.40
CA ASP A 239 -6.82 -22.18 10.51
C ASP A 239 -6.38 -23.50 9.83
N LEU A 240 -6.83 -24.64 10.39
CA LEU A 240 -6.51 -25.97 9.85
C LEU A 240 -7.11 -26.16 8.45
N GLU A 241 -8.28 -25.58 8.19
CA GLU A 241 -9.02 -25.72 6.94
C GLU A 241 -8.72 -24.62 5.92
N ARG A 242 -7.70 -23.77 6.15
CA ARG A 242 -7.30 -22.79 5.15
C ARG A 242 -6.92 -23.46 3.84
N ASP A 243 -7.27 -22.84 2.73
CA ASP A 243 -6.95 -23.36 1.38
C ASP A 243 -6.38 -22.33 0.42
N GLY A 244 -5.89 -21.22 0.95
CA GLY A 244 -5.28 -20.14 0.20
C GLY A 244 -5.56 -18.78 0.81
N PHE A 245 -5.03 -17.73 0.19
CA PHE A 245 -5.33 -16.36 0.58
C PHE A 245 -6.52 -15.80 -0.20
N VAL A 246 -7.05 -14.65 0.23
CA VAL A 246 -8.07 -13.89 -0.48
C VAL A 246 -7.44 -12.60 -1.00
N LEU A 247 -7.59 -12.32 -2.29
CA LEU A 247 -7.12 -11.06 -2.87
C LEU A 247 -7.85 -9.89 -2.24
N GLY A 248 -7.07 -8.93 -1.72
CA GLY A 248 -7.56 -7.67 -1.20
C GLY A 248 -7.01 -6.49 -1.99
N GLU A 249 -7.71 -5.38 -1.93
CA GLU A 249 -7.24 -4.09 -2.43
C GLU A 249 -7.12 -3.11 -1.28
N GLY A 250 -6.27 -2.11 -1.45
CA GLY A 250 -6.17 -1.03 -0.48
C GLY A 250 -4.90 -0.22 -0.58
N ALA A 251 -4.85 0.82 0.21
CA ALA A 251 -3.70 1.67 0.43
C ALA A 251 -3.56 2.00 1.91
N TRP A 252 -2.38 1.79 2.46
CA TRP A 252 -2.02 2.18 3.82
C TRP A 252 -0.77 3.03 3.75
N MET A 253 -0.90 4.29 4.13
CA MET A 253 0.17 5.28 4.05
C MET A 253 0.53 5.81 5.43
N VAL A 254 1.80 6.05 5.64
CA VAL A 254 2.34 6.62 6.86
C VAL A 254 3.28 7.78 6.53
N VAL A 255 3.30 8.79 7.37
CA VAL A 255 4.29 9.87 7.34
C VAL A 255 5.42 9.51 8.30
N ILE A 256 6.64 9.50 7.79
CA ILE A 256 7.86 9.14 8.50
C ILE A 256 8.77 10.35 8.57
N GLU A 257 9.20 10.71 9.78
CA GLU A 257 10.13 11.82 10.03
C GLU A 257 11.00 11.55 11.26
N ARG A 258 12.03 12.35 11.46
CA ARG A 258 12.84 12.28 12.67
C ARG A 258 12.01 12.60 13.90
N ALA A 259 12.16 11.83 14.96
CA ALA A 259 11.38 12.00 16.18
C ALA A 259 11.64 13.33 16.89
N ASP A 260 12.87 13.88 16.78
CA ASP A 260 13.20 15.22 17.34
C ASP A 260 12.49 16.34 16.57
N ARG A 261 12.43 16.26 15.22
CA ARG A 261 11.67 17.17 14.38
C ARG A 261 10.17 17.10 14.70
N ALA A 262 9.61 15.89 14.81
CA ALA A 262 8.22 15.69 15.17
C ALA A 262 7.86 16.34 16.51
N ARG A 263 8.69 16.13 17.53
CA ARG A 263 8.50 16.75 18.87
C ARG A 263 8.61 18.28 18.80
N ALA A 264 9.60 18.81 18.08
CA ALA A 264 9.83 20.26 17.96
C ALA A 264 8.64 20.98 17.32
N ARG A 265 7.90 20.35 16.41
CA ARG A 265 6.70 20.92 15.79
C ARG A 265 5.39 20.52 16.50
N GLY A 266 5.46 19.79 17.62
CA GLY A 266 4.28 19.36 18.37
C GLY A 266 3.42 18.30 17.67
N ALA A 267 4.02 17.49 16.79
CA ALA A 267 3.29 16.44 16.09
C ALA A 267 2.87 15.29 17.01
N GLN A 268 1.72 14.67 16.69
CA GLN A 268 1.37 13.39 17.26
C GLN A 268 2.37 12.33 16.77
N ILE A 269 2.96 11.58 17.69
CA ILE A 269 3.79 10.41 17.37
C ILE A 269 2.97 9.17 17.70
N TYR A 270 2.69 8.35 16.68
CA TYR A 270 1.97 7.08 16.84
C TYR A 270 2.88 5.95 17.27
N ALA A 271 4.08 5.89 16.68
CA ALA A 271 5.07 4.84 16.93
C ALA A 271 6.46 5.31 16.50
N THR A 272 7.49 4.54 16.89
CA THR A 272 8.85 4.62 16.34
C THR A 272 9.16 3.37 15.52
N ILE A 273 10.01 3.53 14.50
CA ILE A 273 10.51 2.42 13.70
C ILE A 273 11.92 2.11 14.19
N ASP A 274 12.05 1.07 14.99
CA ASP A 274 13.29 0.77 15.68
C ASP A 274 14.21 -0.15 14.88
N GLY A 275 13.67 -1.17 14.20
CA GLY A 275 14.47 -2.14 13.45
C GLY A 275 13.77 -2.70 12.22
N TYR A 276 14.54 -3.29 11.33
CA TYR A 276 14.08 -3.92 10.11
C TYR A 276 14.98 -5.09 9.72
N GLY A 277 14.39 -6.18 9.24
CA GLY A 277 15.11 -7.34 8.71
C GLY A 277 14.51 -7.80 7.40
N SER A 278 15.37 -8.09 6.42
CA SER A 278 14.98 -8.66 5.13
C SER A 278 15.94 -9.76 4.74
N THR A 279 15.40 -10.85 4.23
CA THR A 279 16.14 -12.02 3.77
C THR A 279 15.45 -12.59 2.54
N CYS A 280 16.11 -13.51 1.86
CA CYS A 280 15.56 -14.28 0.75
C CYS A 280 15.90 -15.75 1.00
N ASP A 281 14.91 -16.64 0.94
CA ASP A 281 15.14 -18.07 1.10
C ASP A 281 15.79 -18.72 -0.13
N ALA A 282 15.70 -18.08 -1.29
CA ALA A 282 16.26 -18.54 -2.56
C ALA A 282 15.88 -20.01 -2.92
N PHE A 283 14.76 -20.47 -2.38
CA PHE A 283 14.33 -21.87 -2.45
C PHE A 283 13.49 -22.15 -3.72
N HIS A 284 12.36 -21.46 -3.87
CA HIS A 284 11.43 -21.71 -4.97
C HIS A 284 10.65 -20.44 -5.36
N ARG A 285 10.10 -20.40 -6.59
CA ARG A 285 9.39 -19.21 -7.09
C ARG A 285 8.08 -18.90 -6.35
N VAL A 286 7.45 -19.91 -5.73
CA VAL A 286 6.12 -19.79 -5.10
C VAL A 286 6.12 -20.39 -3.69
N GLN A 287 6.80 -21.52 -3.49
CA GLN A 287 6.84 -22.23 -2.20
C GLN A 287 7.91 -21.61 -1.32
N MET A 288 7.57 -21.38 -0.05
CA MET A 288 8.54 -21.01 0.97
C MET A 288 9.37 -22.22 1.39
N ASP A 289 10.60 -21.97 1.84
CA ASP A 289 11.44 -23.01 2.44
C ASP A 289 10.73 -23.58 3.68
N PRO A 290 10.47 -24.90 3.72
CA PRO A 290 9.79 -25.55 4.84
C PRO A 290 10.49 -25.37 6.18
N ASP A 291 11.81 -25.20 6.16
CA ASP A 291 12.61 -25.03 7.39
C ASP A 291 12.41 -23.65 8.03
N GLY A 292 11.95 -22.66 7.27
CA GLY A 292 11.67 -21.30 7.73
C GLY A 292 12.89 -20.55 8.28
N ALA A 293 14.11 -21.04 7.99
CA ALA A 293 15.37 -20.48 8.54
C ALA A 293 15.55 -18.99 8.20
N GLU A 294 15.22 -18.60 6.98
CA GLU A 294 15.35 -17.21 6.53
C GLU A 294 14.29 -16.28 7.13
N ILE A 295 13.08 -16.79 7.40
CA ILE A 295 12.05 -16.05 8.14
C ILE A 295 12.53 -15.74 9.56
N VAL A 296 13.06 -16.76 10.25
CA VAL A 296 13.65 -16.60 11.59
C VAL A 296 14.84 -15.62 11.55
N ARG A 297 15.67 -15.69 10.51
CA ARG A 297 16.82 -14.78 10.36
C ARG A 297 16.35 -13.34 10.14
N ALA A 298 15.30 -13.11 9.33
CA ALA A 298 14.74 -11.77 9.14
C ALA A 298 14.19 -11.17 10.45
N MET A 299 13.47 -11.97 11.25
CA MET A 299 12.97 -11.54 12.56
C MET A 299 14.13 -11.18 13.51
N ARG A 300 15.16 -12.02 13.61
CA ARG A 300 16.35 -11.75 14.43
C ARG A 300 17.07 -10.48 13.99
N LEU A 301 17.27 -10.27 12.69
CA LEU A 301 17.87 -9.04 12.16
C LEU A 301 17.09 -7.78 12.56
N ALA A 302 15.75 -7.85 12.55
CA ALA A 302 14.92 -6.74 12.97
C ALA A 302 15.11 -6.44 14.48
N ILE A 303 15.09 -7.47 15.32
CA ILE A 303 15.29 -7.36 16.77
C ILE A 303 16.69 -6.83 17.08
N ASP A 304 17.73 -7.42 16.50
CA ASP A 304 19.14 -7.02 16.72
C ASP A 304 19.36 -5.54 16.34
N ARG A 305 18.78 -5.11 15.22
CA ARG A 305 18.88 -3.71 14.76
C ARG A 305 18.05 -2.73 15.57
N SER A 306 17.00 -3.21 16.25
CA SER A 306 16.18 -2.37 17.13
C SER A 306 16.88 -2.05 18.45
N GLY A 307 17.88 -2.81 18.84
CA GLY A 307 18.51 -2.73 20.15
C GLY A 307 17.62 -3.20 21.31
N ARG A 308 16.49 -3.88 21.00
CA ARG A 308 15.55 -4.44 22.00
C ARG A 308 15.95 -5.87 22.35
N ALA A 309 15.61 -6.29 23.56
CA ALA A 309 15.66 -7.69 23.93
C ALA A 309 14.43 -8.44 23.33
N ILE A 310 14.54 -9.73 23.08
CA ILE A 310 13.43 -10.53 22.55
C ILE A 310 12.22 -10.53 23.50
N GLU A 311 12.47 -10.43 24.78
CA GLU A 311 11.47 -10.38 25.86
C GLU A 311 10.65 -9.08 25.83
N ASP A 312 11.16 -8.03 25.17
CA ASP A 312 10.45 -6.76 24.98
C ASP A 312 9.41 -6.82 23.85
N ILE A 313 9.40 -7.91 23.05
CA ILE A 313 8.46 -8.06 21.94
C ILE A 313 7.13 -8.58 22.50
N GLY A 314 6.17 -7.70 22.59
CA GLY A 314 4.85 -8.02 23.15
C GLY A 314 3.84 -8.61 22.16
N TYR A 315 4.13 -8.52 20.85
CA TYR A 315 3.25 -9.02 19.80
C TYR A 315 4.04 -9.33 18.51
N VAL A 316 3.60 -10.38 17.78
CA VAL A 316 4.13 -10.81 16.48
C VAL A 316 2.99 -11.01 15.49
#